data_e2db3dfe843af63f6b08c79a5129e0f6
#
_entry.id   e2db3dfe843af63f6b08c79a5129e0f6
#
_cell.length_a   1.000
_cell.length_b   1.000
_cell.length_c   1.000
_cell.angle_alpha   90.00
_cell.angle_beta   90.00
_cell.angle_gamma   90.00
#
_symmetry.space_group_name_H-M   'P 1'
#
loop_
_entity.id
_entity.type
_entity.pdbx_description
1 polymer ?
#
loop_
_entity_poly.entity_id
_entity_poly.type
_entity_poly.pdbx_seq_one_letter_code
_entity_poly.pdbx_strand_id
1 'polypeptide(L)'
;SLPPHVVDHYLDKRVAYVRNLLPGGRILDVGCGTGVVAGRLAEAGYEVTGVDPSAGMLAYMEEHAPGVTAVEGSATALPFEDGSFDLTMCVAVMHHIAEPEAVHSALGEMVRVTRPSGLVLVWDHNPRNPYWKHLMARVPQDDGTERLIPENEILRGLTDGGAAIASSAPSGFVPDFVPPRLLGFAAGAERVVEKTPGLRRLCAHNEV
;
A
#
# COMPACT_ATOMS: atom_id res chain seq x y z
N SER A 1 -14.20 10.51 -4.59
CA SER A 1 -13.59 9.26 -5.10
C SER A 1 -12.75 9.57 -6.33
N LEU A 2 -11.63 8.88 -6.49
CA LEU A 2 -10.79 8.96 -7.69
C LEU A 2 -11.56 8.46 -8.92
N PRO A 3 -11.30 9.01 -10.13
CA PRO A 3 -11.89 8.49 -11.37
C PRO A 3 -11.47 7.02 -11.61
N PRO A 4 -12.39 6.15 -12.08
CA PRO A 4 -12.11 4.71 -12.23
C PRO A 4 -10.84 4.40 -13.04
N HIS A 5 -10.60 5.09 -14.14
CA HIS A 5 -9.43 4.87 -15.00
C HIS A 5 -8.09 5.23 -14.33
N VAL A 6 -8.10 6.15 -13.35
CA VAL A 6 -6.91 6.48 -12.55
C VAL A 6 -6.69 5.41 -11.47
N VAL A 7 -7.78 4.93 -10.87
CA VAL A 7 -7.74 3.79 -9.94
C VAL A 7 -7.16 2.57 -10.63
N ASP A 8 -7.70 2.20 -11.80
CA ASP A 8 -7.23 1.05 -12.59
C ASP A 8 -5.75 1.19 -12.96
N HIS A 9 -5.30 2.38 -13.37
CA HIS A 9 -3.89 2.63 -13.66
C HIS A 9 -2.97 2.29 -12.46
N TYR A 10 -3.33 2.75 -11.26
CA TYR A 10 -2.55 2.47 -10.07
C TYR A 10 -2.64 1.01 -9.62
N LEU A 11 -3.80 0.38 -9.76
CA LEU A 11 -3.97 -1.04 -9.45
C LEU A 11 -3.12 -1.90 -10.39
N ASP A 12 -3.21 -1.68 -11.69
CA ASP A 12 -2.43 -2.41 -12.69
C ASP A 12 -0.92 -2.26 -12.46
N LYS A 13 -0.48 -1.05 -12.09
CA LYS A 13 0.91 -0.76 -11.76
C LYS A 13 1.39 -1.56 -10.54
N ARG A 14 0.59 -1.60 -9.46
CA ARG A 14 0.90 -2.36 -8.23
C ARG A 14 0.93 -3.86 -8.50
N VAL A 15 -0.07 -4.39 -9.20
CA VAL A 15 -0.10 -5.81 -9.59
C VAL A 15 1.11 -6.17 -10.46
N ALA A 16 1.45 -5.34 -11.45
CA ALA A 16 2.63 -5.56 -12.28
C ALA A 16 3.92 -5.53 -11.46
N TYR A 17 4.02 -4.64 -10.48
CA TYR A 17 5.17 -4.57 -9.57
C TYR A 17 5.30 -5.85 -8.74
N VAL A 18 4.22 -6.29 -8.09
CA VAL A 18 4.21 -7.55 -7.32
C VAL A 18 4.58 -8.74 -8.19
N ARG A 19 4.03 -8.84 -9.41
CA ARG A 19 4.35 -9.94 -10.34
C ARG A 19 5.83 -9.99 -10.75
N ASN A 20 6.50 -8.85 -10.82
CA ASN A 20 7.94 -8.77 -11.12
C ASN A 20 8.80 -9.24 -9.94
N LEU A 21 8.32 -9.09 -8.71
CA LEU A 21 9.04 -9.48 -7.49
C LEU A 21 8.75 -10.91 -7.06
N LEU A 22 7.50 -11.35 -7.21
CA LEU A 22 7.01 -12.64 -6.72
C LEU A 22 6.17 -13.31 -7.82
N PRO A 23 6.62 -14.43 -8.41
CA PRO A 23 5.89 -15.10 -9.49
C PRO A 23 4.62 -15.83 -9.04
N GLY A 24 4.41 -16.00 -7.75
CA GLY A 24 3.25 -16.64 -7.11
C GLY A 24 3.50 -16.82 -5.62
N GLY A 25 2.46 -17.15 -4.85
CA GLY A 25 2.58 -17.40 -3.41
C GLY A 25 1.45 -16.77 -2.61
N ARG A 26 1.64 -16.77 -1.28
CA ARG A 26 0.67 -16.26 -0.29
C ARG A 26 0.98 -14.81 0.02
N ILE A 27 -0.02 -13.95 -0.19
CA ILE A 27 0.08 -12.51 0.06
C ILE A 27 -0.84 -12.11 1.22
N LEU A 28 -0.33 -11.31 2.15
CA LEU A 28 -1.13 -10.60 3.15
C LEU A 28 -1.26 -9.13 2.76
N ASP A 29 -2.48 -8.64 2.61
CA ASP A 29 -2.82 -7.22 2.45
C ASP A 29 -3.30 -6.68 3.80
N VAL A 30 -2.44 -5.88 4.45
CA VAL A 30 -2.68 -5.31 5.80
C VAL A 30 -3.42 -3.98 5.67
N GLY A 31 -4.57 -3.85 6.32
CA GLY A 31 -5.49 -2.72 6.15
C GLY A 31 -6.14 -2.77 4.77
N CYS A 32 -6.63 -3.94 4.37
CA CYS A 32 -7.13 -4.20 3.02
C CYS A 32 -8.41 -3.41 2.67
N GLY A 33 -9.11 -2.86 3.66
CA GLY A 33 -10.35 -2.13 3.47
C GLY A 33 -11.38 -2.92 2.66
N THR A 34 -11.86 -2.35 1.57
CA THR A 34 -12.82 -2.99 0.65
C THR A 34 -12.19 -4.01 -0.31
N GLY A 35 -10.91 -4.34 -0.16
CA GLY A 35 -10.23 -5.40 -0.91
C GLY A 35 -9.90 -5.07 -2.36
N VAL A 36 -9.85 -3.79 -2.74
CA VAL A 36 -9.63 -3.38 -4.15
C VAL A 36 -8.29 -3.87 -4.69
N VAL A 37 -7.22 -3.77 -3.89
CA VAL A 37 -5.88 -4.27 -4.27
C VAL A 37 -5.82 -5.78 -4.12
N ALA A 38 -6.29 -6.31 -2.98
CA ALA A 38 -6.33 -7.73 -2.69
C ALA A 38 -7.08 -8.53 -3.79
N GLY A 39 -8.24 -8.04 -4.23
CA GLY A 39 -9.02 -8.66 -5.30
C GLY A 39 -8.27 -8.74 -6.64
N ARG A 40 -7.59 -7.66 -7.04
CA ARG A 40 -6.77 -7.65 -8.27
C ARG A 40 -5.59 -8.62 -8.20
N LEU A 41 -5.01 -8.82 -7.01
CA LEU A 41 -3.95 -9.80 -6.81
C LEU A 41 -4.51 -11.24 -6.85
N ALA A 42 -5.68 -11.48 -6.26
CA ALA A 42 -6.36 -12.77 -6.34
C ALA A 42 -6.73 -13.12 -7.80
N GLU A 43 -7.25 -12.17 -8.57
CA GLU A 43 -7.51 -12.32 -10.02
C GLU A 43 -6.21 -12.60 -10.81
N ALA A 44 -5.07 -12.10 -10.34
CA ALA A 44 -3.76 -12.36 -10.94
C ALA A 44 -3.18 -13.74 -10.56
N GLY A 45 -3.89 -14.53 -9.72
CA GLY A 45 -3.55 -15.91 -9.36
C GLY A 45 -2.77 -16.08 -8.06
N TYR A 46 -2.72 -15.07 -7.20
CA TYR A 46 -2.14 -15.19 -5.86
C TYR A 46 -3.16 -15.73 -4.84
N GLU A 47 -2.67 -16.40 -3.82
CA GLU A 47 -3.44 -16.73 -2.62
C GLU A 47 -3.39 -15.51 -1.69
N VAL A 48 -4.51 -14.77 -1.60
CA VAL A 48 -4.53 -13.47 -0.89
C VAL A 48 -5.39 -13.55 0.36
N THR A 49 -4.82 -13.09 1.46
CA THR A 49 -5.53 -12.81 2.71
C THR A 49 -5.55 -11.29 2.92
N GLY A 50 -6.70 -10.74 3.20
CA GLY A 50 -6.87 -9.35 3.61
C GLY A 50 -7.18 -9.26 5.10
N VAL A 51 -6.48 -8.40 5.83
CA VAL A 51 -6.76 -8.12 7.24
C VAL A 51 -7.13 -6.65 7.42
N ASP A 52 -8.23 -6.40 8.15
CA ASP A 52 -8.72 -5.05 8.43
C ASP A 52 -9.45 -5.05 9.79
N PRO A 53 -9.39 -3.97 10.59
CA PRO A 53 -10.14 -3.89 11.84
C PRO A 53 -11.65 -3.62 11.64
N SER A 54 -12.08 -3.27 10.43
CA SER A 54 -13.47 -2.94 10.12
C SER A 54 -14.23 -4.13 9.56
N ALA A 55 -15.07 -4.78 10.38
CA ALA A 55 -15.95 -5.85 9.93
C ALA A 55 -16.84 -5.44 8.74
N GLY A 56 -17.25 -4.16 8.67
CA GLY A 56 -18.05 -3.65 7.56
C GLY A 56 -17.28 -3.58 6.23
N MET A 57 -15.98 -3.23 6.26
CA MET A 57 -15.11 -3.25 5.08
C MET A 57 -14.88 -4.69 4.62
N LEU A 58 -14.63 -5.60 5.56
CA LEU A 58 -14.42 -7.01 5.25
C LEU A 58 -15.66 -7.66 4.65
N ALA A 59 -16.86 -7.39 5.19
CA ALA A 59 -18.11 -7.90 4.61
C ALA A 59 -18.30 -7.41 3.16
N TYR A 60 -17.97 -6.15 2.87
CA TYR A 60 -17.98 -5.64 1.52
C TYR A 60 -16.96 -6.35 0.62
N MET A 61 -15.75 -6.59 1.12
CA MET A 61 -14.69 -7.30 0.38
C MET A 61 -15.13 -8.74 0.05
N GLU A 62 -15.72 -9.48 1.00
CA GLU A 62 -16.19 -10.84 0.77
C GLU A 62 -17.22 -10.93 -0.38
N GLU A 63 -18.10 -9.90 -0.49
CA GLU A 63 -19.08 -9.82 -1.57
C GLU A 63 -18.46 -9.47 -2.92
N HIS A 64 -17.44 -8.59 -2.97
CA HIS A 64 -16.94 -7.98 -4.20
C HIS A 64 -15.57 -8.53 -4.66
N ALA A 65 -14.86 -9.22 -3.78
CA ALA A 65 -13.57 -9.88 -4.05
C ALA A 65 -13.54 -11.31 -3.48
N PRO A 66 -14.42 -12.23 -3.94
CA PRO A 66 -14.63 -13.55 -3.33
C PRO A 66 -13.39 -14.46 -3.38
N GLY A 67 -12.34 -14.08 -4.10
CA GLY A 67 -11.06 -14.80 -4.12
C GLY A 67 -10.09 -14.41 -2.98
N VAL A 68 -10.49 -13.50 -2.09
CA VAL A 68 -9.68 -13.02 -0.97
C VAL A 68 -10.22 -13.60 0.34
N THR A 69 -9.34 -14.15 1.18
CA THR A 69 -9.71 -14.56 2.54
C THR A 69 -9.76 -13.34 3.44
N ALA A 70 -10.91 -13.07 4.06
CA ALA A 70 -11.10 -11.95 4.98
C ALA A 70 -10.77 -12.36 6.42
N VAL A 71 -9.99 -11.53 7.13
CA VAL A 71 -9.66 -11.73 8.54
C VAL A 71 -9.80 -10.42 9.28
N GLU A 72 -10.59 -10.39 10.36
CA GLU A 72 -10.65 -9.23 11.24
C GLU A 72 -9.42 -9.17 12.14
N GLY A 73 -8.72 -8.03 12.17
CA GLY A 73 -7.52 -7.89 12.98
C GLY A 73 -6.89 -6.51 12.87
N SER A 74 -6.00 -6.21 13.82
CA SER A 74 -5.22 -4.98 13.85
C SER A 74 -3.86 -5.17 13.20
N ALA A 75 -3.39 -4.17 12.45
CA ALA A 75 -2.04 -4.14 11.89
C ALA A 75 -0.95 -4.20 12.99
N THR A 76 -1.25 -3.71 14.20
CA THR A 76 -0.30 -3.71 15.34
C THR A 76 -0.26 -5.02 16.11
N ALA A 77 -1.14 -5.99 15.78
CA ALA A 77 -1.22 -7.31 16.39
C ALA A 77 -1.87 -8.27 15.38
N LEU A 78 -1.11 -8.67 14.37
CA LEU A 78 -1.61 -9.52 13.28
C LEU A 78 -1.92 -10.94 13.78
N PRO A 79 -3.12 -11.48 13.53
CA PRO A 79 -3.56 -12.78 14.04
C PRO A 79 -3.00 -13.96 13.22
N PHE A 80 -1.72 -13.90 12.86
CA PHE A 80 -1.05 -14.92 12.05
C PHE A 80 0.25 -15.39 12.73
N GLU A 81 0.64 -16.63 12.44
CA GLU A 81 1.93 -17.18 12.88
C GLU A 81 3.11 -16.52 12.15
N ASP A 82 4.30 -16.59 12.76
CA ASP A 82 5.53 -16.11 12.14
C ASP A 82 5.79 -16.81 10.81
N GLY A 83 6.18 -16.04 9.80
CA GLY A 83 6.56 -16.58 8.50
C GLY A 83 5.42 -17.20 7.69
N SER A 84 4.19 -16.79 7.92
CA SER A 84 3.00 -17.32 7.23
C SER A 84 2.88 -16.92 5.77
N PHE A 85 3.49 -15.79 5.34
CA PHE A 85 3.30 -15.22 4.03
C PHE A 85 4.61 -15.08 3.25
N ASP A 86 4.51 -15.19 1.92
CA ASP A 86 5.62 -14.94 1.00
C ASP A 86 5.85 -13.44 0.78
N LEU A 87 4.75 -12.68 0.82
CA LEU A 87 4.73 -11.23 0.72
C LEU A 87 3.68 -10.67 1.69
N THR A 88 4.08 -9.68 2.48
CA THR A 88 3.15 -8.85 3.28
C THR A 88 3.19 -7.44 2.76
N MET A 89 2.04 -6.84 2.51
CA MET A 89 1.96 -5.49 1.97
C MET A 89 0.92 -4.64 2.68
N CYS A 90 1.08 -3.32 2.59
CA CYS A 90 0.03 -2.38 2.93
C CYS A 90 0.01 -1.21 1.93
N VAL A 91 -1.19 -0.69 1.67
CA VAL A 91 -1.39 0.42 0.73
C VAL A 91 -2.23 1.51 1.39
N ALA A 92 -1.63 2.66 1.64
CA ALA A 92 -2.29 3.82 2.25
C ALA A 92 -2.91 3.49 3.62
N VAL A 93 -2.14 2.88 4.52
CA VAL A 93 -2.57 2.41 5.84
C VAL A 93 -1.87 3.14 6.97
N MET A 94 -0.56 3.29 6.89
CA MET A 94 0.25 3.78 8.02
C MET A 94 -0.17 5.18 8.47
N HIS A 95 -0.60 6.04 7.56
CA HIS A 95 -1.06 7.39 7.89
C HIS A 95 -2.36 7.41 8.72
N HIS A 96 -3.20 6.36 8.67
CA HIS A 96 -4.37 6.21 9.54
C HIS A 96 -4.00 5.69 10.94
N ILE A 97 -2.94 4.90 11.07
CA ILE A 97 -2.41 4.46 12.37
C ILE A 97 -1.84 5.66 13.13
N ALA A 98 -1.16 6.54 12.44
CA ALA A 98 -0.62 7.83 12.85
C ALA A 98 0.40 7.82 14.01
N GLU A 99 0.10 7.21 15.16
CA GLU A 99 0.97 7.18 16.34
C GLU A 99 2.30 6.45 16.04
N PRO A 100 3.47 7.06 16.29
CA PRO A 100 4.77 6.51 15.90
C PRO A 100 5.03 5.10 16.42
N GLU A 101 4.70 4.83 17.69
CA GLU A 101 4.89 3.52 18.31
C GLU A 101 3.98 2.46 17.67
N ALA A 102 2.76 2.83 17.32
CA ALA A 102 1.82 1.93 16.64
C ALA A 102 2.24 1.65 15.19
N VAL A 103 2.73 2.66 14.46
CA VAL A 103 3.33 2.48 13.13
C VAL A 103 4.53 1.53 13.20
N HIS A 104 5.43 1.75 14.18
CA HIS A 104 6.59 0.88 14.37
C HIS A 104 6.17 -0.57 14.68
N SER A 105 5.17 -0.75 15.56
CA SER A 105 4.62 -2.08 15.88
C SER A 105 4.02 -2.76 14.64
N ALA A 106 3.23 -2.03 13.84
CA ALA A 106 2.62 -2.57 12.63
C ALA A 106 3.67 -3.02 11.61
N LEU A 107 4.73 -2.24 11.40
CA LEU A 107 5.83 -2.60 10.51
C LEU A 107 6.60 -3.83 11.03
N GLY A 108 6.82 -3.94 12.35
CA GLY A 108 7.41 -5.12 13.00
C GLY A 108 6.56 -6.38 12.82
N GLU A 109 5.23 -6.26 12.98
CA GLU A 109 4.29 -7.36 12.75
C GLU A 109 4.29 -7.81 11.27
N MET A 110 4.32 -6.89 10.33
CA MET A 110 4.44 -7.23 8.90
C MET A 110 5.72 -8.03 8.64
N VAL A 111 6.83 -7.64 9.23
CA VAL A 111 8.09 -8.41 9.10
C VAL A 111 7.96 -9.78 9.77
N ARG A 112 7.40 -9.88 10.99
CA ARG A 112 7.22 -11.13 11.74
C ARG A 112 6.43 -12.18 10.95
N VAL A 113 5.29 -11.77 10.36
CA VAL A 113 4.42 -12.71 9.62
C VAL A 113 4.93 -13.05 8.22
N THR A 114 5.93 -12.32 7.74
CA THR A 114 6.61 -12.61 6.46
C THR A 114 7.68 -13.67 6.69
N ARG A 115 7.70 -14.71 5.84
CA ARG A 115 8.71 -15.77 5.96
C ARG A 115 10.14 -15.24 5.73
N PRO A 116 11.17 -15.95 6.25
CA PRO A 116 12.55 -15.64 5.89
C PRO A 116 12.74 -15.60 4.37
N SER A 117 13.39 -14.57 3.86
CA SER A 117 13.55 -14.28 2.43
C SER A 117 12.25 -13.95 1.69
N GLY A 118 11.16 -13.71 2.41
CA GLY A 118 9.95 -13.10 1.86
C GLY A 118 10.10 -11.60 1.67
N LEU A 119 9.03 -10.96 1.23
CA LEU A 119 9.01 -9.54 0.90
C LEU A 119 8.01 -8.77 1.77
N VAL A 120 8.40 -7.58 2.20
CA VAL A 120 7.48 -6.61 2.79
C VAL A 120 7.42 -5.39 1.88
N LEU A 121 6.20 -4.97 1.50
CA LEU A 121 5.98 -3.78 0.67
C LEU A 121 5.11 -2.77 1.42
N VAL A 122 5.57 -1.53 1.47
CA VAL A 122 4.82 -0.42 2.03
C VAL A 122 4.63 0.65 0.97
N TRP A 123 3.38 0.91 0.59
CA TRP A 123 2.99 2.07 -0.21
C TRP A 123 2.19 3.03 0.65
N ASP A 124 2.80 4.15 1.03
CA ASP A 124 2.09 5.17 1.79
C ASP A 124 2.33 6.57 1.20
N HIS A 125 1.55 7.53 1.65
CA HIS A 125 1.58 8.90 1.15
C HIS A 125 2.96 9.55 1.36
N ASN A 126 3.47 10.18 0.29
CA ASN A 126 4.77 10.85 0.34
C ASN A 126 4.65 12.24 0.97
N PRO A 127 5.20 12.48 2.19
CA PRO A 127 5.10 13.77 2.87
C PRO A 127 5.79 14.91 2.12
N ARG A 128 6.71 14.59 1.20
CA ARG A 128 7.41 15.61 0.37
C ARG A 128 6.54 16.15 -0.74
N ASN A 129 5.45 15.46 -1.09
CA ASN A 129 4.50 15.94 -2.09
C ASN A 129 3.56 16.99 -1.45
N PRO A 130 3.62 18.26 -1.88
CA PRO A 130 2.82 19.32 -1.30
C PRO A 130 1.30 19.13 -1.51
N TYR A 131 0.90 18.30 -2.48
CA TYR A 131 -0.50 18.02 -2.79
C TYR A 131 -1.22 17.37 -1.63
N TRP A 132 -0.58 16.43 -0.91
CA TRP A 132 -1.19 15.70 0.20
C TRP A 132 -1.66 16.61 1.33
N LYS A 133 -0.92 17.66 1.66
CA LYS A 133 -1.32 18.62 2.70
C LYS A 133 -2.65 19.31 2.40
N HIS A 134 -2.99 19.47 1.11
CA HIS A 134 -4.25 20.05 0.70
C HIS A 134 -5.35 19.00 0.51
N LEU A 135 -4.98 17.78 0.12
CA LEU A 135 -5.94 16.70 -0.14
C LEU A 135 -6.47 16.12 1.16
N MET A 136 -5.63 15.78 2.13
CA MET A 136 -6.01 15.21 3.42
C MET A 136 -7.06 16.07 4.14
N ALA A 137 -6.93 17.40 4.07
CA ALA A 137 -7.93 18.31 4.63
C ALA A 137 -9.32 18.27 3.94
N ARG A 138 -9.48 17.50 2.87
CA ARG A 138 -10.69 17.42 2.04
C ARG A 138 -11.22 16.01 1.85
N VAL A 139 -10.51 15.00 2.34
CA VAL A 139 -10.96 13.60 2.24
C VAL A 139 -12.01 13.35 3.33
N PRO A 140 -13.26 12.97 2.97
CA PRO A 140 -14.33 12.80 3.95
C PRO A 140 -14.11 11.66 4.95
N GLN A 141 -13.19 10.74 4.64
CA GLN A 141 -12.82 9.62 5.51
C GLN A 141 -11.76 9.99 6.56
N ASP A 142 -11.09 11.13 6.38
CA ASP A 142 -10.06 11.60 7.29
C ASP A 142 -10.75 12.34 8.46
N ASP A 143 -10.51 11.91 9.67
CA ASP A 143 -11.06 12.51 10.88
C ASP A 143 -10.17 13.61 11.46
N GLY A 144 -9.02 13.86 10.84
CA GLY A 144 -8.03 14.87 11.22
C GLY A 144 -6.96 14.34 12.18
N THR A 145 -6.96 13.03 12.46
CA THR A 145 -5.92 12.35 13.25
C THR A 145 -4.80 11.78 12.38
N GLU A 146 -5.01 11.72 11.07
CA GLU A 146 -4.05 11.17 10.11
C GLU A 146 -2.75 11.95 10.10
N ARG A 147 -1.66 11.22 9.95
CA ARG A 147 -0.31 11.77 9.88
C ARG A 147 0.44 11.22 8.67
N LEU A 148 0.99 12.09 7.84
CA LEU A 148 1.90 11.68 6.77
C LEU A 148 3.17 11.07 7.37
N ILE A 149 3.44 9.81 7.09
CA ILE A 149 4.56 9.06 7.67
C ILE A 149 5.84 9.34 6.88
N PRO A 150 6.89 9.87 7.53
CA PRO A 150 8.17 10.08 6.85
C PRO A 150 8.82 8.76 6.42
N GLU A 151 9.43 8.74 5.25
CA GLU A 151 10.13 7.57 4.69
C GLU A 151 11.12 6.93 5.68
N ASN A 152 11.90 7.75 6.40
CA ASN A 152 12.86 7.27 7.38
C ASN A 152 12.23 6.58 8.60
N GLU A 153 10.98 6.87 8.90
CA GLU A 153 10.22 6.17 9.95
C GLU A 153 9.81 4.78 9.48
N ILE A 154 9.32 4.65 8.24
CA ILE A 154 9.01 3.36 7.62
C ILE A 154 10.27 2.48 7.56
N LEU A 155 11.36 3.04 7.02
CA LEU A 155 12.64 2.34 6.93
C LEU A 155 13.13 1.83 8.28
N ARG A 156 13.04 2.66 9.32
CA ARG A 156 13.44 2.29 10.68
C ARG A 156 12.56 1.16 11.24
N GLY A 157 11.23 1.28 11.15
CA GLY A 157 10.32 0.23 11.63
C GLY A 157 10.58 -1.12 10.98
N LEU A 158 10.83 -1.15 9.67
CA LEU A 158 11.17 -2.37 8.95
C LEU A 158 12.54 -2.94 9.37
N THR A 159 13.58 -2.10 9.49
CA THR A 159 14.92 -2.55 9.88
C THR A 159 14.99 -3.01 11.34
N ASP A 160 14.30 -2.34 12.24
CA ASP A 160 14.20 -2.76 13.65
C ASP A 160 13.43 -4.07 13.79
N GLY A 161 12.48 -4.35 12.90
CA GLY A 161 11.80 -5.64 12.75
C GLY A 161 12.68 -6.75 12.15
N GLY A 162 13.88 -6.42 11.66
CA GLY A 162 14.84 -7.39 11.10
C GLY A 162 14.84 -7.47 9.57
N ALA A 163 14.10 -6.62 8.86
CA ALA A 163 14.13 -6.60 7.40
C ALA A 163 15.37 -5.87 6.85
N ALA A 164 15.88 -6.34 5.72
CA ALA A 164 16.87 -5.63 4.91
C ALA A 164 16.16 -4.82 3.83
N ILE A 165 16.49 -3.53 3.72
CA ILE A 165 15.89 -2.65 2.71
C ILE A 165 16.47 -2.97 1.34
N ALA A 166 15.63 -3.46 0.43
CA ALA A 166 15.99 -3.75 -0.94
C ALA A 166 15.88 -2.51 -1.85
N SER A 167 14.85 -1.71 -1.65
CA SER A 167 14.65 -0.46 -2.38
C SER A 167 13.80 0.51 -1.57
N SER A 168 13.96 1.81 -1.84
CA SER A 168 13.03 2.84 -1.40
C SER A 168 12.99 3.93 -2.46
N ALA A 169 11.80 4.18 -3.01
CA ALA A 169 11.63 5.21 -4.02
C ALA A 169 10.22 5.81 -3.97
N PRO A 170 10.08 7.12 -4.19
CA PRO A 170 8.77 7.71 -4.43
C PRO A 170 8.20 7.26 -5.78
N SER A 171 6.92 6.90 -5.80
CA SER A 171 6.19 6.42 -6.98
C SER A 171 4.82 7.10 -7.13
N GLY A 172 4.24 7.04 -8.35
CA GLY A 172 2.93 7.57 -8.66
C GLY A 172 2.92 9.08 -8.92
N PHE A 173 2.55 9.48 -10.14
CA PHE A 173 2.48 10.91 -10.52
C PHE A 173 1.23 11.24 -11.34
N VAL A 174 0.43 10.25 -11.70
CA VAL A 174 -0.78 10.51 -12.48
C VAL A 174 -1.81 11.25 -11.62
N PRO A 175 -2.15 12.53 -11.93
CA PRO A 175 -3.13 13.28 -11.16
C PRO A 175 -4.54 12.70 -11.31
N ASP A 176 -5.36 12.83 -10.29
CA ASP A 176 -6.75 12.38 -10.24
C ASP A 176 -7.68 13.07 -11.25
N PHE A 177 -7.32 14.26 -11.69
CA PHE A 177 -8.11 15.03 -12.68
C PHE A 177 -7.74 14.73 -14.15
N VAL A 178 -6.82 13.79 -14.42
CA VAL A 178 -6.42 13.43 -15.78
C VAL A 178 -7.61 12.79 -16.54
N PRO A 179 -8.03 13.34 -17.68
CA PRO A 179 -9.08 12.71 -18.46
C PRO A 179 -8.61 11.41 -19.13
N PRO A 180 -9.50 10.42 -19.36
CA PRO A 180 -9.14 9.10 -19.89
C PRO A 180 -8.28 9.14 -21.15
N ARG A 181 -8.57 10.05 -22.07
CA ARG A 181 -7.84 10.23 -23.35
C ARG A 181 -6.38 10.67 -23.17
N LEU A 182 -6.02 11.24 -22.03
CA LEU A 182 -4.67 11.71 -21.72
C LEU A 182 -3.92 10.78 -20.74
N LEU A 183 -4.55 9.70 -20.27
CA LEU A 183 -3.95 8.78 -19.31
C LEU A 183 -2.63 8.20 -19.81
N GLY A 184 -2.55 7.77 -21.08
CA GLY A 184 -1.31 7.23 -21.66
C GLY A 184 -0.17 8.24 -21.68
N PHE A 185 -0.46 9.52 -21.96
CA PHE A 185 0.52 10.60 -21.88
C PHE A 185 0.97 10.85 -20.42
N ALA A 186 0.01 10.91 -19.49
CA ALA A 186 0.30 11.11 -18.07
C ALA A 186 1.14 9.97 -17.48
N ALA A 187 0.84 8.72 -17.84
CA ALA A 187 1.63 7.55 -17.47
C ALA A 187 3.05 7.57 -18.08
N GLY A 188 3.21 8.15 -19.27
CA GLY A 188 4.52 8.41 -19.87
C GLY A 188 5.32 9.45 -19.07
N ALA A 189 4.68 10.55 -18.68
CA ALA A 189 5.28 11.59 -17.84
C ALA A 189 5.64 11.06 -16.44
N GLU A 190 4.78 10.22 -15.84
CA GLU A 190 5.04 9.55 -14.56
C GLU A 190 6.38 8.81 -14.57
N ARG A 191 6.64 7.99 -15.61
CA ARG A 191 7.91 7.25 -15.74
C ARG A 191 9.13 8.15 -15.78
N VAL A 192 9.00 9.34 -16.38
CA VAL A 192 10.09 10.34 -16.39
C VAL A 192 10.30 10.94 -15.01
N VAL A 193 9.22 11.34 -14.35
CA VAL A 193 9.25 11.90 -12.99
C VAL A 193 9.87 10.92 -12.00
N GLU A 194 9.45 9.65 -12.02
CA GLU A 194 9.95 8.60 -11.14
C GLU A 194 11.45 8.29 -11.34
N LYS A 195 11.96 8.47 -12.57
CA LYS A 195 13.38 8.27 -12.89
C LYS A 195 14.27 9.49 -12.64
N THR A 196 13.68 10.67 -12.43
CA THR A 196 14.42 11.93 -12.29
C THR A 196 14.53 12.31 -10.80
N PRO A 197 15.72 12.23 -10.18
CA PRO A 197 15.89 12.41 -8.73
C PRO A 197 15.27 13.69 -8.17
N GLY A 198 15.41 14.83 -8.86
CA GLY A 198 14.85 16.11 -8.44
C GLY A 198 13.32 16.21 -8.50
N LEU A 199 12.68 15.40 -9.37
CA LEU A 199 11.24 15.40 -9.58
C LEU A 199 10.51 14.36 -8.72
N ARG A 200 11.20 13.34 -8.22
CA ARG A 200 10.60 12.27 -7.39
C ARG A 200 9.83 12.78 -6.18
N ARG A 201 10.19 13.94 -5.63
CA ARG A 201 9.44 14.59 -4.53
C ARG A 201 7.97 14.90 -4.88
N LEU A 202 7.63 14.94 -6.18
CA LEU A 202 6.28 15.17 -6.67
C LEU A 202 5.46 13.88 -6.78
N CYS A 203 6.08 12.72 -6.58
CA CYS A 203 5.37 11.45 -6.57
C CYS A 203 4.41 11.35 -5.38
N ALA A 204 3.29 10.67 -5.59
CA ALA A 204 2.20 10.60 -4.63
C ALA A 204 2.53 9.72 -3.40
N HIS A 205 3.30 8.65 -3.59
CA HIS A 205 3.56 7.65 -2.56
C HIS A 205 5.05 7.44 -2.35
N ASN A 206 5.42 7.01 -1.14
CA ASN A 206 6.67 6.30 -0.87
C ASN A 206 6.41 4.82 -1.10
N GLU A 207 7.35 4.14 -1.74
CA GLU A 207 7.38 2.70 -1.98
C GLU A 207 8.65 2.13 -1.35
N VAL A 208 8.49 1.28 -0.35
CA VAL A 208 9.57 0.66 0.41
C VAL A 208 9.39 -0.84 0.45
#